data_83842099b8bfc9fd6394a05f032397cd
#
_entry.id   83842099b8bfc9fd6394a05f032397cd
#
_cell.length_a   1.000
_cell.length_b   1.000
_cell.length_c   1.000
_cell.angle_alpha   90.00
_cell.angle_beta   90.00
_cell.angle_gamma   90.00
#
_symmetry.space_group_name_H-M   'P 1'
#
loop_
_entity.id
_entity.type
_entity.pdbx_description
1 polymer ?
#
loop_
_entity_poly.entity_id
_entity_poly.type
_entity_poly.pdbx_seq_one_letter_code
_entity_poly.pdbx_strand_id
1 'polypeptide(L)'
;SSLFQIVNNGVNKDIYKVSLPAHLRPDFVAKIQGKLLTDDQEPVFANLSWEDLDKAEVIGTAQTNPETGEFFITLPMGKNYGFYVEDEAYFPLSQNIDLRDINEAVEIQQDFKVLSLDKMIDEEISAPLNNLFFEFSKSRLLSQSRQELRRVARIIKKYDLTSEVSGHTDNVGTEKANQRLSESRANNVRDYLIKLGCDPDKLIAVGYGESMPVEDNTSEEGRRKNRRVEITFTSKK
;
A
#
# COMPACT_ATOMS: atom_id res chain seq x y z
N SER A 1 -17.81 24.54 -7.41
CA SER A 1 -16.98 25.08 -8.50
C SER A 1 -17.72 26.20 -9.21
N SER A 2 -17.00 27.20 -9.64
CA SER A 2 -17.56 28.36 -10.33
C SER A 2 -16.87 28.54 -11.69
N LEU A 3 -17.66 28.82 -12.71
CA LEU A 3 -17.15 29.17 -14.05
C LEU A 3 -17.10 30.69 -14.19
N PHE A 4 -16.04 31.20 -14.80
CA PHE A 4 -15.95 32.60 -15.14
C PHE A 4 -16.14 32.74 -16.65
N GLN A 5 -17.09 33.58 -17.05
CA GLN A 5 -17.34 33.91 -18.45
C GLN A 5 -17.02 35.37 -18.70
N ILE A 6 -16.25 35.65 -19.74
CA ILE A 6 -16.00 37.00 -20.22
C ILE A 6 -17.03 37.28 -21.31
N VAL A 7 -17.91 38.24 -21.08
CA VAL A 7 -18.86 38.71 -22.07
C VAL A 7 -18.36 40.04 -22.61
N ASN A 8 -18.28 40.16 -23.95
CA ASN A 8 -17.82 41.38 -24.61
C ASN A 8 -19.03 42.10 -25.21
N ASN A 9 -19.51 43.15 -24.56
CA ASN A 9 -20.65 43.98 -24.99
C ASN A 9 -20.17 45.24 -25.75
N GLY A 10 -19.07 45.17 -26.47
CA GLY A 10 -18.59 46.22 -27.39
C GLY A 10 -17.76 47.31 -26.73
N VAL A 11 -17.92 47.61 -25.45
CA VAL A 11 -17.20 48.71 -24.76
C VAL A 11 -16.54 48.24 -23.46
N ASN A 12 -17.16 47.30 -22.74
CA ASN A 12 -16.62 46.76 -21.48
C ASN A 12 -16.56 45.24 -21.51
N LYS A 13 -15.53 44.68 -20.86
CA LYS A 13 -15.38 43.24 -20.60
C LYS A 13 -15.78 42.97 -19.16
N ASP A 14 -16.94 42.34 -18.98
CA ASP A 14 -17.39 41.95 -17.65
C ASP A 14 -17.08 40.47 -17.36
N ILE A 15 -16.64 40.20 -16.16
CA ILE A 15 -16.40 38.82 -15.67
C ILE A 15 -17.59 38.42 -14.80
N TYR A 16 -18.31 37.41 -15.24
CA TYR A 16 -19.42 36.84 -14.48
C TYR A 16 -19.00 35.55 -13.80
N LYS A 17 -19.37 35.43 -12.52
CA LYS A 17 -19.25 34.19 -11.75
C LYS A 17 -20.57 33.46 -11.79
N VAL A 18 -20.60 32.29 -12.39
CA VAL A 18 -21.78 31.43 -12.46
C VAL A 18 -21.59 30.21 -11.58
N SER A 19 -22.55 29.90 -10.72
CA SER A 19 -22.57 28.65 -9.94
C SER A 19 -23.00 27.49 -10.83
N LEU A 20 -22.17 26.47 -10.93
CA LEU A 20 -22.50 25.26 -11.69
C LEU A 20 -23.61 24.47 -10.97
N PRO A 21 -24.64 24.00 -11.67
CA PRO A 21 -25.57 23.00 -11.18
C PRO A 21 -24.83 21.75 -10.68
N ALA A 22 -25.38 21.04 -9.71
CA ALA A 22 -24.69 19.92 -9.06
C ALA A 22 -24.20 18.85 -10.06
N HIS A 23 -25.00 18.53 -11.09
CA HIS A 23 -24.65 17.54 -12.12
C HIS A 23 -23.55 17.97 -13.11
N LEU A 24 -23.18 19.25 -13.11
CA LEU A 24 -22.09 19.81 -13.93
C LEU A 24 -20.83 20.12 -13.11
N ARG A 25 -20.87 19.90 -11.80
CA ARG A 25 -19.70 20.11 -10.95
C ARG A 25 -18.72 18.95 -11.18
N PRO A 26 -17.43 19.24 -11.36
CA PRO A 26 -16.43 18.18 -11.40
C PRO A 26 -16.44 17.45 -10.05
N ASP A 27 -16.18 16.15 -10.11
CA ASP A 27 -15.97 15.33 -8.90
C ASP A 27 -14.79 15.87 -8.10
N PHE A 28 -14.87 15.69 -6.78
CA PHE A 28 -13.76 16.01 -5.93
C PHE A 28 -12.57 15.06 -6.21
N VAL A 29 -11.39 15.60 -6.07
CA VAL A 29 -10.14 14.85 -6.24
C VAL A 29 -9.24 15.03 -5.03
N ALA A 30 -8.46 14.00 -4.73
CA ALA A 30 -7.33 14.07 -3.82
C ALA A 30 -6.08 14.42 -4.62
N LYS A 31 -5.31 15.37 -4.12
CA LYS A 31 -3.94 15.61 -4.55
C LYS A 31 -3.01 14.91 -3.58
N ILE A 32 -2.17 14.03 -4.09
CA ILE A 32 -1.20 13.28 -3.31
C ILE A 32 0.18 13.69 -3.81
N GLN A 33 1.00 14.16 -2.90
CA GLN A 33 2.36 14.56 -3.21
C GLN A 33 3.30 14.10 -2.10
N GLY A 34 4.54 13.87 -2.46
CA GLY A 34 5.57 13.42 -1.53
C GLY A 34 6.83 13.04 -2.25
N LYS A 35 7.67 12.29 -1.56
CA LYS A 35 8.93 11.77 -2.07
C LYS A 35 8.96 10.26 -1.98
N LEU A 36 9.59 9.63 -2.95
CA LEU A 36 10.00 8.24 -2.90
C LEU A 36 11.47 8.20 -2.49
N LEU A 37 11.74 7.60 -1.34
CA LEU A 37 13.05 7.61 -0.71
C LEU A 37 13.46 6.18 -0.33
N THR A 38 14.76 5.93 -0.21
CA THR A 38 15.30 4.75 0.46
C THR A 38 15.20 4.91 1.98
N ASP A 39 15.55 3.86 2.74
CA ASP A 39 15.67 3.94 4.20
C ASP A 39 16.70 5.00 4.63
N ASP A 40 17.76 5.17 3.85
CA ASP A 40 18.84 6.14 4.09
C ASP A 40 18.48 7.57 3.61
N GLN A 41 17.20 7.81 3.28
CA GLN A 41 16.63 9.09 2.82
C GLN A 41 17.16 9.56 1.45
N GLU A 42 17.74 8.66 0.66
CA GLU A 42 18.17 8.97 -0.70
C GLU A 42 16.97 8.97 -1.66
N PRO A 43 16.89 9.92 -2.60
CA PRO A 43 15.83 9.97 -3.59
C PRO A 43 15.85 8.76 -4.53
N VAL A 44 14.69 8.21 -4.83
CA VAL A 44 14.55 7.07 -5.74
C VAL A 44 13.84 7.49 -7.02
N PHE A 45 14.50 7.24 -8.16
CA PHE A 45 13.89 7.35 -9.47
C PHE A 45 13.26 6.02 -9.86
N ALA A 46 11.93 5.96 -9.89
CA ALA A 46 11.21 4.76 -10.25
C ALA A 46 9.81 5.07 -10.83
N ASN A 47 9.18 4.06 -11.43
CA ASN A 47 7.77 4.12 -11.77
C ASN A 47 6.94 3.81 -10.52
N LEU A 48 6.19 4.79 -10.07
CA LEU A 48 5.18 4.65 -9.03
C LEU A 48 3.84 4.37 -9.70
N SER A 49 3.30 3.18 -9.47
CA SER A 49 2.02 2.75 -10.00
C SER A 49 0.96 2.73 -8.90
N TRP A 50 -0.29 2.94 -9.28
CA TRP A 50 -1.41 2.81 -8.35
C TRP A 50 -2.58 2.04 -8.97
N GLU A 51 -3.28 1.30 -8.11
CA GLU A 51 -4.40 0.47 -8.49
C GLU A 51 -5.64 0.76 -7.64
N ASP A 52 -6.81 0.55 -8.22
CA ASP A 52 -8.08 0.43 -7.49
C ASP A 52 -8.09 -0.94 -6.81
N LEU A 53 -7.93 -0.98 -5.49
CA LEU A 53 -7.85 -2.22 -4.73
C LEU A 53 -9.15 -3.03 -4.77
N ASP A 54 -10.30 -2.37 -4.94
CA ASP A 54 -11.58 -3.05 -5.01
C ASP A 54 -11.77 -3.77 -6.35
N LYS A 55 -11.20 -3.24 -7.42
CA LYS A 55 -11.26 -3.82 -8.77
C LYS A 55 -10.03 -4.64 -9.15
N ALA A 56 -8.92 -4.46 -8.42
CA ALA A 56 -7.60 -5.01 -8.75
C ALA A 56 -7.11 -4.56 -10.15
N GLU A 57 -7.38 -3.32 -10.53
CA GLU A 57 -6.99 -2.70 -11.79
C GLU A 57 -5.96 -1.61 -11.56
N VAL A 58 -4.87 -1.65 -12.33
CA VAL A 58 -3.91 -0.54 -12.39
C VAL A 58 -4.59 0.64 -13.08
N ILE A 59 -4.62 1.79 -12.39
CA ILE A 59 -5.31 2.99 -12.87
C ILE A 59 -4.33 3.96 -13.50
N GLY A 60 -3.10 3.99 -13.02
CA GLY A 60 -2.11 4.89 -13.56
C GLY A 60 -0.71 4.64 -13.03
N THR A 61 0.23 5.32 -13.65
CA THR A 61 1.64 5.32 -13.30
C THR A 61 2.20 6.74 -13.42
N ALA A 62 3.18 7.08 -12.60
CA ALA A 62 3.96 8.30 -12.69
C ALA A 62 5.43 7.98 -12.40
N GLN A 63 6.33 8.74 -12.99
CA GLN A 63 7.74 8.68 -12.65
C GLN A 63 8.03 9.69 -11.55
N THR A 64 8.86 9.28 -10.59
CA THR A 64 9.41 10.20 -9.60
C THR A 64 10.49 11.08 -10.21
N ASN A 65 10.74 12.24 -9.62
CA ASN A 65 11.84 13.11 -10.05
C ASN A 65 13.19 12.43 -9.73
N PRO A 66 14.11 12.31 -10.70
CA PRO A 66 15.38 11.59 -10.49
C PRO A 66 16.33 12.26 -9.48
N GLU A 67 16.21 13.57 -9.26
CA GLU A 67 17.08 14.30 -8.34
C GLU A 67 16.52 14.41 -6.93
N THR A 68 15.18 14.48 -6.82
CA THR A 68 14.51 14.78 -5.54
C THR A 68 13.62 13.65 -5.04
N GLY A 69 13.32 12.64 -5.88
CA GLY A 69 12.34 11.59 -5.59
C GLY A 69 10.89 12.07 -5.57
N GLU A 70 10.62 13.35 -5.86
CA GLU A 70 9.29 13.94 -5.76
C GLU A 70 8.31 13.34 -6.77
N PHE A 71 7.06 13.19 -6.33
CA PHE A 71 5.93 12.81 -7.16
C PHE A 71 4.70 13.65 -6.83
N PHE A 72 3.82 13.75 -7.83
CA PHE A 72 2.51 14.38 -7.69
C PHE A 72 1.46 13.57 -8.45
N ILE A 73 0.37 13.24 -7.77
CA ILE A 73 -0.71 12.40 -8.30
C ILE A 73 -2.05 13.05 -7.95
N THR A 74 -2.99 13.01 -8.88
CA THR A 74 -4.37 13.43 -8.66
C THR A 74 -5.29 12.22 -8.81
N LEU A 75 -6.08 11.91 -7.79
CA LEU A 75 -6.95 10.74 -7.75
C LEU A 75 -8.42 11.14 -7.52
N PRO A 76 -9.37 10.50 -8.24
CA PRO A 76 -10.79 10.58 -7.91
C PRO A 76 -11.08 10.09 -6.49
N MET A 77 -12.07 10.65 -5.83
CA MET A 77 -12.57 10.19 -4.53
C MET A 77 -13.36 8.88 -4.62
N GLY A 78 -13.73 8.33 -3.48
CA GLY A 78 -14.63 7.18 -3.38
C GLY A 78 -13.99 5.81 -3.61
N LYS A 79 -12.65 5.71 -3.57
CA LYS A 79 -11.93 4.47 -3.80
C LYS A 79 -10.81 4.25 -2.78
N ASN A 80 -10.40 3.00 -2.66
CA ASN A 80 -9.18 2.62 -1.93
C ASN A 80 -8.06 2.33 -2.93
N TYR A 81 -6.98 3.10 -2.86
CA TYR A 81 -5.85 3.02 -3.79
C TYR A 81 -4.67 2.32 -3.15
N GLY A 82 -4.14 1.30 -3.82
CA GLY A 82 -2.86 0.69 -3.49
C GLY A 82 -1.74 1.30 -4.33
N PHE A 83 -0.61 1.63 -3.70
CA PHE A 83 0.58 2.16 -4.37
C PHE A 83 1.69 1.12 -4.34
N TYR A 84 2.45 1.04 -5.43
CA TYR A 84 3.60 0.15 -5.53
C TYR A 84 4.63 0.70 -6.50
N VAL A 85 5.88 0.31 -6.28
CA VAL A 85 7.01 0.63 -7.14
C VAL A 85 7.32 -0.58 -8.02
N GLU A 86 7.44 -0.36 -9.32
CA GLU A 86 7.85 -1.38 -10.29
C GLU A 86 9.35 -1.22 -10.61
N ASP A 87 10.18 -1.64 -9.67
CA ASP A 87 11.63 -1.66 -9.87
C ASP A 87 12.20 -2.92 -9.22
N GLU A 88 13.11 -3.59 -9.94
CA GLU A 88 13.68 -4.86 -9.49
C GLU A 88 14.71 -4.72 -8.35
N ALA A 89 15.24 -3.52 -8.16
CA ALA A 89 16.20 -3.23 -7.09
C ALA A 89 15.53 -3.10 -5.72
N TYR A 90 14.21 -2.92 -5.69
CA TYR A 90 13.47 -2.66 -4.46
C TYR A 90 12.38 -3.70 -4.21
N PHE A 91 12.14 -3.99 -2.94
CA PHE A 91 10.93 -4.68 -2.55
C PHE A 91 9.71 -3.83 -2.92
N PRO A 92 8.64 -4.41 -3.51
CA PRO A 92 7.48 -3.63 -3.91
C PRO A 92 6.93 -2.84 -2.74
N LEU A 93 6.88 -1.53 -2.88
CA LEU A 93 6.22 -0.67 -1.92
C LEU A 93 4.78 -1.15 -1.74
N SER A 94 4.40 -1.38 -0.49
CA SER A 94 3.05 -1.78 -0.12
C SER A 94 2.45 -0.68 0.74
N GLN A 95 1.72 0.24 0.11
CA GLN A 95 1.02 1.34 0.79
C GLN A 95 -0.38 1.50 0.22
N ASN A 96 -1.31 1.96 1.04
CA ASN A 96 -2.65 2.30 0.56
C ASN A 96 -3.12 3.66 1.08
N ILE A 97 -3.96 4.31 0.28
CA ILE A 97 -4.68 5.53 0.65
C ILE A 97 -6.17 5.27 0.41
N ASP A 98 -6.94 5.24 1.48
CA ASP A 98 -8.38 5.02 1.43
C ASP A 98 -9.12 6.36 1.34
N LEU A 99 -9.74 6.62 0.19
CA LEU A 99 -10.52 7.83 -0.09
C LEU A 99 -12.03 7.57 -0.14
N ARG A 100 -12.50 6.40 0.32
CA ARG A 100 -13.93 6.00 0.17
C ARG A 100 -14.88 6.88 0.96
N ASP A 101 -14.49 7.31 2.13
CA ASP A 101 -15.32 8.10 3.04
C ASP A 101 -15.02 9.61 3.00
N ILE A 102 -14.18 10.06 2.06
CA ILE A 102 -13.82 11.47 1.91
C ILE A 102 -14.68 12.11 0.81
N ASN A 103 -15.44 13.14 1.19
CA ASN A 103 -16.43 13.81 0.33
C ASN A 103 -16.07 15.25 -0.05
N GLU A 104 -14.82 15.64 0.15
CA GLU A 104 -14.30 16.98 -0.16
C GLU A 104 -12.90 16.88 -0.76
N ALA A 105 -12.49 17.91 -1.50
CA ALA A 105 -11.13 17.95 -2.06
C ALA A 105 -10.07 17.97 -0.93
N VAL A 106 -9.09 17.11 -0.99
CA VAL A 106 -8.02 17.01 0.01
C VAL A 106 -6.66 17.08 -0.65
N GLU A 107 -5.68 17.59 0.11
CA GLU A 107 -4.26 17.49 -0.22
C GLU A 107 -3.59 16.61 0.82
N ILE A 108 -2.93 15.53 0.36
CA ILE A 108 -2.27 14.54 1.20
C ILE A 108 -0.78 14.64 0.93
N GLN A 109 -0.01 14.97 1.97
CA GLN A 109 1.44 14.90 1.94
C GLN A 109 1.86 13.54 2.48
N GLN A 110 2.44 12.70 1.63
CA GLN A 110 2.81 11.33 1.98
C GLN A 110 4.10 10.93 1.31
N ASP A 111 5.16 10.81 2.09
CA ASP A 111 6.41 10.22 1.60
C ASP A 111 6.32 8.69 1.63
N PHE A 112 6.89 8.07 0.60
CA PHE A 112 7.01 6.63 0.49
C PHE A 112 8.45 6.20 0.67
N LYS A 113 8.64 5.09 1.39
CA LYS A 113 9.96 4.48 1.56
C LYS A 113 10.00 3.12 0.87
N VAL A 114 11.07 2.87 0.15
CA VAL A 114 11.36 1.58 -0.46
C VAL A 114 12.56 0.93 0.22
N LEU A 115 12.50 -0.38 0.33
CA LEU A 115 13.56 -1.18 0.89
C LEU A 115 14.33 -1.85 -0.25
N SER A 116 15.66 -1.70 -0.27
CA SER A 116 16.51 -2.41 -1.22
C SER A 116 16.31 -3.92 -1.07
N LEU A 117 16.10 -4.62 -2.17
CA LEU A 117 15.89 -6.06 -2.15
C LEU A 117 17.15 -6.79 -1.71
N ASP A 118 18.33 -6.36 -2.17
CA ASP A 118 19.61 -6.94 -1.76
C ASP A 118 19.82 -6.76 -0.25
N LYS A 119 19.64 -5.53 0.27
CA LYS A 119 19.73 -5.25 1.71
C LYS A 119 18.73 -6.08 2.52
N MET A 120 17.49 -6.22 2.01
CA MET A 120 16.45 -7.02 2.66
C MET A 120 16.85 -8.50 2.76
N ILE A 121 17.50 -9.04 1.73
CA ILE A 121 17.97 -10.45 1.69
C ILE A 121 19.20 -10.62 2.57
N ASP A 122 20.20 -9.75 2.44
CA ASP A 122 21.51 -9.88 3.11
C ASP A 122 21.41 -9.67 4.62
N GLU A 123 20.55 -8.76 5.07
CA GLU A 123 20.34 -8.42 6.47
C GLU A 123 19.10 -9.11 7.07
N GLU A 124 18.39 -9.93 6.31
CA GLU A 124 17.16 -10.64 6.71
C GLU A 124 16.08 -9.67 7.26
N ILE A 125 15.93 -8.51 6.61
CA ILE A 125 14.97 -7.49 7.04
C ILE A 125 13.55 -7.92 6.72
N SER A 126 12.65 -7.81 7.70
CA SER A 126 11.22 -8.04 7.53
C SER A 126 10.54 -6.83 6.89
N ALA A 127 9.70 -7.05 5.89
CA ALA A 127 8.88 -6.02 5.28
C ALA A 127 7.39 -6.27 5.49
N PRO A 128 6.60 -5.26 5.91
CA PRO A 128 5.16 -5.41 6.06
C PRO A 128 4.47 -5.48 4.70
N LEU A 129 3.46 -6.35 4.61
CA LEU A 129 2.57 -6.48 3.46
C LEU A 129 1.29 -5.67 3.74
N ASN A 130 1.33 -4.36 3.52
CA ASN A 130 0.27 -3.44 3.93
C ASN A 130 -1.03 -3.56 3.09
N ASN A 131 -0.95 -4.11 1.88
CA ASN A 131 -2.11 -4.38 1.02
C ASN A 131 -2.66 -5.80 1.18
N LEU A 132 -2.45 -6.41 2.36
CA LEU A 132 -3.11 -7.65 2.76
C LEU A 132 -4.35 -7.35 3.59
N PHE A 133 -5.49 -7.76 3.08
CA PHE A 133 -6.78 -7.57 3.71
C PHE A 133 -7.41 -8.93 4.06
N PHE A 134 -7.91 -9.04 5.27
CA PHE A 134 -8.61 -10.22 5.77
C PHE A 134 -10.06 -9.88 6.09
N GLU A 135 -10.93 -10.89 6.05
CA GLU A 135 -12.26 -10.75 6.62
C GLU A 135 -12.16 -10.39 8.11
N PHE A 136 -13.08 -9.53 8.57
CA PHE A 136 -13.05 -9.05 9.97
C PHE A 136 -12.99 -10.21 10.96
N SER A 137 -12.05 -10.15 11.90
CA SER A 137 -11.76 -11.18 12.91
C SER A 137 -11.51 -12.60 12.35
N LYS A 138 -11.15 -12.72 11.07
CA LYS A 138 -10.83 -13.98 10.41
C LYS A 138 -9.45 -13.97 9.78
N SER A 139 -9.05 -15.13 9.29
CA SER A 139 -7.80 -15.32 8.57
C SER A 139 -8.00 -15.48 7.05
N ARG A 140 -9.24 -15.40 6.55
CA ARG A 140 -9.55 -15.52 5.12
C ARG A 140 -9.11 -14.27 4.39
N LEU A 141 -8.23 -14.42 3.40
CA LEU A 141 -7.75 -13.36 2.53
C LEU A 141 -8.88 -12.84 1.62
N LEU A 142 -8.99 -11.52 1.52
CA LEU A 142 -9.86 -10.86 0.56
C LEU A 142 -9.20 -10.80 -0.84
N SER A 143 -10.03 -10.65 -1.87
CA SER A 143 -9.56 -10.60 -3.28
C SER A 143 -8.57 -9.45 -3.54
N GLN A 144 -8.71 -8.36 -2.82
CA GLN A 144 -7.83 -7.18 -2.87
C GLN A 144 -6.36 -7.51 -2.56
N SER A 145 -6.10 -8.54 -1.74
CA SER A 145 -4.75 -8.97 -1.38
C SER A 145 -3.99 -9.71 -2.50
N ARG A 146 -4.69 -10.10 -3.57
CA ARG A 146 -4.12 -11.02 -4.58
C ARG A 146 -2.97 -10.41 -5.36
N GLN A 147 -3.04 -9.13 -5.70
CA GLN A 147 -1.99 -8.47 -6.48
C GLN A 147 -0.71 -8.33 -5.67
N GLU A 148 -0.83 -7.96 -4.40
CA GLU A 148 0.30 -7.93 -3.48
C GLU A 148 1.01 -9.27 -3.42
N LEU A 149 0.28 -10.36 -3.19
CA LEU A 149 0.86 -11.70 -3.10
C LEU A 149 1.44 -12.19 -4.43
N ARG A 150 0.91 -11.76 -5.59
CA ARG A 150 1.51 -12.05 -6.90
C ARG A 150 2.87 -11.36 -7.07
N ARG A 151 3.03 -10.11 -6.59
CA ARG A 151 4.31 -9.39 -6.62
C ARG A 151 5.33 -10.10 -5.76
N VAL A 152 4.96 -10.44 -4.53
CA VAL A 152 5.80 -11.20 -3.60
C VAL A 152 6.20 -12.57 -4.18
N ALA A 153 5.25 -13.34 -4.72
CA ALA A 153 5.53 -14.64 -5.33
C ALA A 153 6.49 -14.55 -6.53
N ARG A 154 6.42 -13.44 -7.30
CA ARG A 154 7.35 -13.20 -8.41
C ARG A 154 8.79 -13.06 -7.91
N ILE A 155 9.01 -12.30 -6.85
CA ILE A 155 10.32 -12.10 -6.23
C ILE A 155 10.85 -13.42 -5.70
N ILE A 156 10.08 -14.12 -4.86
CA ILE A 156 10.47 -15.42 -4.29
C ILE A 156 10.94 -16.38 -5.38
N LYS A 157 10.16 -16.50 -6.47
CA LYS A 157 10.50 -17.41 -7.57
C LYS A 157 11.68 -16.93 -8.41
N LYS A 158 11.78 -15.62 -8.67
CA LYS A 158 12.87 -15.06 -9.48
C LYS A 158 14.23 -15.25 -8.84
N TYR A 159 14.31 -15.05 -7.55
CA TYR A 159 15.57 -15.09 -6.80
C TYR A 159 15.74 -16.40 -6.00
N ASP A 160 14.83 -17.35 -6.15
CA ASP A 160 14.85 -18.67 -5.48
C ASP A 160 14.96 -18.57 -3.95
N LEU A 161 14.26 -17.61 -3.35
CA LEU A 161 14.38 -17.23 -1.95
C LEU A 161 13.64 -18.19 -1.00
N THR A 162 14.26 -18.46 0.15
CA THR A 162 13.54 -18.95 1.32
C THR A 162 12.86 -17.77 2.01
N SER A 163 11.65 -17.96 2.51
CA SER A 163 10.86 -16.85 3.05
C SER A 163 10.10 -17.26 4.29
N GLU A 164 10.13 -16.42 5.31
CA GLU A 164 9.24 -16.52 6.45
C GLU A 164 8.08 -15.52 6.30
N VAL A 165 6.88 -16.01 6.49
CA VAL A 165 5.66 -15.21 6.59
C VAL A 165 5.27 -15.10 8.05
N SER A 166 5.36 -13.92 8.61
CA SER A 166 5.16 -13.62 10.03
C SER A 166 3.83 -12.92 10.27
N GLY A 167 2.95 -13.50 11.07
CA GLY A 167 1.64 -12.93 11.40
C GLY A 167 1.63 -12.28 12.78
N HIS A 168 1.01 -11.09 12.89
CA HIS A 168 0.92 -10.31 14.12
C HIS A 168 -0.51 -9.83 14.38
N THR A 169 -0.82 -9.57 15.66
CA THR A 169 -2.08 -8.96 16.11
C THR A 169 -1.80 -7.74 16.98
N ASP A 170 -2.84 -6.96 17.24
CA ASP A 170 -2.85 -6.06 18.39
C ASP A 170 -3.11 -6.83 19.69
N ASN A 171 -3.21 -6.11 20.81
CA ASN A 171 -3.44 -6.68 22.15
C ASN A 171 -4.92 -6.85 22.51
N VAL A 172 -5.85 -6.73 21.54
CA VAL A 172 -7.27 -6.91 21.80
C VAL A 172 -7.61 -8.39 21.77
N GLY A 173 -8.13 -8.90 22.88
CA GLY A 173 -8.50 -10.31 23.03
C GLY A 173 -7.63 -11.06 24.04
N THR A 174 -7.56 -12.36 23.91
CA THR A 174 -6.66 -13.18 24.74
C THR A 174 -5.41 -13.56 23.95
N GLU A 175 -4.27 -13.63 24.62
CA GLU A 175 -3.00 -14.05 24.03
C GLU A 175 -3.15 -15.34 23.19
N LYS A 176 -3.84 -16.34 23.74
CA LYS A 176 -4.09 -17.60 23.04
C LYS A 176 -4.92 -17.42 21.75
N ALA A 177 -5.90 -16.51 21.74
CA ALA A 177 -6.71 -16.22 20.56
C ALA A 177 -5.87 -15.46 19.51
N ASN A 178 -5.07 -14.48 19.95
CA ASN A 178 -4.18 -13.71 19.13
C ASN A 178 -3.08 -14.59 18.50
N GLN A 179 -2.51 -15.52 19.27
CA GLN A 179 -1.55 -16.50 18.74
C GLN A 179 -2.18 -17.34 17.62
N ARG A 180 -3.35 -17.90 17.83
CA ARG A 180 -4.03 -18.71 16.81
C ARG A 180 -4.43 -17.90 15.56
N LEU A 181 -4.88 -16.65 15.75
CA LEU A 181 -5.29 -15.79 14.65
C LEU A 181 -4.10 -15.41 13.77
N SER A 182 -2.97 -15.01 14.38
CA SER A 182 -1.76 -14.65 13.67
C SER A 182 -1.17 -15.85 12.90
N GLU A 183 -1.13 -17.02 13.52
CA GLU A 183 -0.69 -18.29 12.92
C GLU A 183 -1.57 -18.68 11.72
N SER A 184 -2.90 -18.57 11.87
CA SER A 184 -3.82 -18.86 10.79
C SER A 184 -3.71 -17.88 9.62
N ARG A 185 -3.43 -16.59 9.89
CA ARG A 185 -3.19 -15.58 8.85
C ARG A 185 -1.89 -15.86 8.09
N ALA A 186 -0.80 -16.11 8.80
CA ALA A 186 0.50 -16.46 8.20
C ALA A 186 0.38 -17.72 7.30
N ASN A 187 -0.27 -18.78 7.79
CA ASN A 187 -0.51 -19.99 7.02
C ASN A 187 -1.35 -19.72 5.75
N ASN A 188 -2.40 -18.92 5.82
CA ASN A 188 -3.22 -18.62 4.64
C ASN A 188 -2.44 -17.82 3.58
N VAL A 189 -1.54 -16.94 3.99
CA VAL A 189 -0.64 -16.22 3.09
C VAL A 189 0.35 -17.20 2.44
N ARG A 190 1.04 -18.03 3.24
CA ARG A 190 1.93 -19.08 2.74
C ARG A 190 1.22 -19.99 1.73
N ASP A 191 0.06 -20.51 2.07
CA ASP A 191 -0.69 -21.42 1.21
C ASP A 191 -1.13 -20.75 -0.10
N TYR A 192 -1.37 -19.45 -0.07
CA TYR A 192 -1.65 -18.69 -1.28
C TYR A 192 -0.40 -18.49 -2.15
N LEU A 193 0.78 -18.23 -1.54
CA LEU A 193 2.06 -18.17 -2.27
C LEU A 193 2.40 -19.51 -2.92
N ILE A 194 2.14 -20.64 -2.24
CA ILE A 194 2.27 -21.99 -2.81
C ILE A 194 1.35 -22.16 -4.03
N LYS A 195 0.08 -21.72 -3.96
CA LYS A 195 -0.84 -21.74 -5.10
C LYS A 195 -0.36 -20.88 -6.28
N LEU A 196 0.46 -19.86 -6.02
CA LEU A 196 1.11 -19.04 -7.06
C LEU A 196 2.41 -19.66 -7.60
N GLY A 197 2.75 -20.88 -7.15
CA GLY A 197 3.88 -21.66 -7.65
C GLY A 197 5.20 -21.41 -6.91
N CYS A 198 5.16 -20.87 -5.67
CA CYS A 198 6.32 -20.86 -4.81
C CYS A 198 6.57 -22.27 -4.24
N ASP A 199 7.84 -22.60 -4.00
CA ASP A 199 8.25 -23.89 -3.42
C ASP A 199 7.79 -24.00 -1.96
N PRO A 200 6.98 -25.00 -1.59
CA PRO A 200 6.52 -25.16 -0.22
C PRO A 200 7.66 -25.42 0.78
N ASP A 201 8.77 -26.02 0.36
CA ASP A 201 9.92 -26.30 1.23
C ASP A 201 10.75 -25.04 1.57
N LYS A 202 10.47 -23.94 0.86
CA LYS A 202 11.11 -22.64 1.09
C LYS A 202 10.20 -21.63 1.79
N LEU A 203 8.99 -22.01 2.18
CA LEU A 203 8.02 -21.13 2.81
C LEU A 203 7.72 -21.57 4.23
N ILE A 204 8.05 -20.72 5.18
CA ILE A 204 7.77 -20.90 6.60
C ILE A 204 6.64 -19.93 6.98
N ALA A 205 5.71 -20.35 7.82
CA ALA A 205 4.67 -19.48 8.37
C ALA A 205 4.73 -19.51 9.89
N VAL A 206 4.83 -18.34 10.52
CA VAL A 206 4.93 -18.18 11.97
C VAL A 206 3.90 -17.17 12.45
N GLY A 207 3.18 -17.50 13.52
CA GLY A 207 2.31 -16.54 14.22
C GLY A 207 3.02 -16.05 15.48
N TYR A 208 3.10 -14.76 15.66
CA TYR A 208 3.70 -14.12 16.84
C TYR A 208 2.64 -13.54 17.79
N GLY A 209 1.35 -13.62 17.43
CA GLY A 209 0.28 -13.01 18.23
C GLY A 209 0.55 -11.54 18.47
N GLU A 210 0.38 -11.11 19.72
CA GLU A 210 0.62 -9.72 20.18
C GLU A 210 2.02 -9.50 20.77
N SER A 211 2.92 -10.50 20.71
CA SER A 211 4.21 -10.46 21.40
C SER A 211 5.25 -9.51 20.77
N MET A 212 5.05 -9.12 19.52
CA MET A 212 6.00 -8.28 18.76
C MET A 212 5.31 -7.02 18.21
N PRO A 213 4.90 -6.07 19.07
CA PRO A 213 4.30 -4.83 18.62
C PRO A 213 5.35 -3.92 17.96
N VAL A 214 4.97 -3.22 16.89
CA VAL A 214 5.78 -2.18 16.24
C VAL A 214 5.35 -0.78 16.64
N GLU A 215 4.15 -0.66 17.23
CA GLU A 215 3.59 0.59 17.72
C GLU A 215 2.85 0.37 19.05
N ASP A 216 2.55 1.48 19.73
CA ASP A 216 1.78 1.42 20.97
C ASP A 216 0.33 0.98 20.71
N ASN A 217 -0.15 0.03 21.47
CA ASN A 217 -1.52 -0.49 21.42
C ASN A 217 -2.58 0.42 22.05
N THR A 218 -2.22 1.56 22.63
CA THR A 218 -3.17 2.50 23.26
C THR A 218 -4.04 3.25 22.25
N SER A 219 -3.52 3.51 21.04
CA SER A 219 -4.25 4.16 19.96
C SER A 219 -4.77 3.16 18.95
N GLU A 220 -5.88 3.50 18.25
CA GLU A 220 -6.37 2.65 17.15
C GLU A 220 -5.39 2.63 15.98
N GLU A 221 -4.69 3.73 15.75
CA GLU A 221 -3.66 3.80 14.71
C GLU A 221 -2.50 2.82 15.01
N GLY A 222 -2.00 2.82 16.25
CA GLY A 222 -0.96 1.88 16.66
C GLY A 222 -1.43 0.42 16.58
N ARG A 223 -2.64 0.12 17.06
CA ARG A 223 -3.24 -1.22 16.91
C ARG A 223 -3.34 -1.62 15.44
N ARG A 224 -3.74 -0.72 14.55
CA ARG A 224 -3.82 -0.99 13.11
C ARG A 224 -2.47 -1.38 12.52
N LYS A 225 -1.38 -0.73 12.94
CA LYS A 225 -0.01 -1.08 12.52
C LYS A 225 0.44 -2.43 13.10
N ASN A 226 0.00 -2.76 14.31
CA ASN A 226 0.32 -4.05 14.95
C ASN A 226 -0.43 -5.23 14.28
N ARG A 227 -1.63 -5.03 13.73
CA ARG A 227 -2.39 -6.03 12.95
C ARG A 227 -1.80 -6.16 11.54
N ARG A 228 -0.68 -6.86 11.40
CA ARG A 228 0.06 -6.95 10.15
C ARG A 228 0.53 -8.37 9.83
N VAL A 229 0.92 -8.55 8.59
CA VAL A 229 1.71 -9.69 8.13
C VAL A 229 2.98 -9.14 7.52
N GLU A 230 4.11 -9.73 7.84
CA GLU A 230 5.42 -9.40 7.30
C GLU A 230 5.96 -10.56 6.48
N ILE A 231 6.92 -10.25 5.61
CA ILE A 231 7.73 -11.24 4.92
C ILE A 231 9.21 -10.93 5.14
N THR A 232 9.98 -11.97 5.46
CA THR A 232 11.43 -11.93 5.56
C THR A 232 12.01 -12.86 4.52
N PHE A 233 13.01 -12.42 3.77
CA PHE A 233 13.73 -13.26 2.83
C PHE A 233 15.06 -13.70 3.41
N THR A 234 15.44 -14.95 3.12
CA THR A 234 16.77 -15.46 3.42
C THR A 234 17.41 -16.01 2.15
N SER A 235 18.66 -15.66 1.91
CA SER A 235 19.43 -16.33 0.86
C SER A 235 19.87 -17.71 1.39
N LYS A 236 19.88 -18.71 0.53
CA LYS A 236 20.57 -19.96 0.89
C LYS A 236 22.06 -19.65 1.14
N LYS A 237 22.51 -19.89 2.36
CA LYS A 237 23.94 -20.01 2.62
C LYS A 237 24.46 -21.30 2.01
#